data_4ab0966c49eaead7f424bb84628c04df
#
_entry.id   4ab0966c49eaead7f424bb84628c04df
#
_cell.length_a   1.000
_cell.length_b   1.000
_cell.length_c   1.000
_cell.angle_alpha   90.00
_cell.angle_beta   90.00
_cell.angle_gamma   90.00
#
_symmetry.space_group_name_H-M   'P 1'
#
loop_
_entity.id
_entity.type
_entity.pdbx_description
1 polymer ?
#
loop_
_entity_poly.entity_id
_entity_poly.type
_entity_poly.pdbx_seq_one_letter_code
_entity_poly.pdbx_strand_id
1 'polypeptide(L)'
;MKVMANRMDRGFFRYQEEFESKALEVLRSGWYVLGNEVKSFEEEFAAYTGGNYCVGLASGLDALWIAFRLLGIGKGDEVIVQGNTYIASVMGITMNGATPIFVEPNPYYNIDVSKIEEKITERTKAILVVHLYGQASNMAEVKKLTEKYNLKLVEDCAQSHGACFDGQMTGTFGDVG
;
A
#
# COMPACT_ATOMS: atom_id res chain seq x y z
N MET A 1 24.03 22.83 18.45
CA MET A 1 24.00 22.08 17.18
C MET A 1 22.56 21.82 16.81
N LYS A 2 22.07 22.23 15.63
CA LYS A 2 20.69 21.97 15.18
C LYS A 2 20.70 20.63 14.43
N VAL A 3 20.03 19.62 14.97
CA VAL A 3 19.84 18.32 14.33
C VAL A 3 18.47 18.30 13.67
N MET A 4 18.43 18.12 12.36
CA MET A 4 17.17 18.02 11.59
C MET A 4 16.71 16.57 11.64
N ALA A 5 15.42 16.35 11.93
CA ALA A 5 14.82 15.01 11.95
C ALA A 5 14.75 14.38 10.55
N ASN A 6 14.63 15.21 9.52
CA ASN A 6 14.62 14.77 8.13
C ASN A 6 15.47 15.69 7.25
N ARG A 7 16.25 15.11 6.34
CA ARG A 7 17.19 15.79 5.46
C ARG A 7 17.00 15.28 4.01
N MET A 8 15.87 15.65 3.41
CA MET A 8 15.53 15.30 2.02
C MET A 8 16.55 15.85 1.01
N ASP A 9 17.18 16.99 1.33
CA ASP A 9 18.21 17.60 0.51
C ASP A 9 19.44 16.70 0.28
N ARG A 10 19.78 15.82 1.22
CA ARG A 10 20.91 14.88 1.07
C ARG A 10 20.69 13.89 -0.08
N GLY A 11 19.47 13.40 -0.24
CA GLY A 11 19.12 12.52 -1.36
C GLY A 11 19.25 13.26 -2.69
N PHE A 12 18.68 14.46 -2.76
CA PHE A 12 18.77 15.29 -3.96
C PHE A 12 20.23 15.56 -4.36
N PHE A 13 21.05 16.11 -3.47
CA PHE A 13 22.44 16.45 -3.82
C PHE A 13 23.31 15.26 -4.20
N ARG A 14 22.97 14.05 -3.74
CA ARG A 14 23.69 12.84 -4.15
C ARG A 14 23.48 12.47 -5.62
N TYR A 15 22.31 12.77 -6.17
CA TYR A 15 21.88 12.43 -7.52
C TYR A 15 21.45 13.66 -8.30
N GLN A 16 22.00 14.84 -7.98
CA GLN A 16 21.53 16.13 -8.48
C GLN A 16 21.53 16.20 -10.01
N GLU A 17 22.64 15.83 -10.64
CA GLU A 17 22.76 15.90 -12.10
C GLU A 17 21.73 15.02 -12.82
N GLU A 18 21.47 13.83 -12.28
CA GLU A 18 20.48 12.90 -12.82
C GLU A 18 19.06 13.44 -12.66
N PHE A 19 18.71 13.96 -11.48
CA PHE A 19 17.39 14.55 -11.23
C PHE A 19 17.15 15.80 -12.09
N GLU A 20 18.11 16.71 -12.18
CA GLU A 20 17.99 17.93 -12.98
C GLU A 20 17.90 17.62 -14.47
N SER A 21 18.73 16.71 -14.97
CA SER A 21 18.71 16.28 -16.36
C SER A 21 17.36 15.68 -16.73
N LYS A 22 16.84 14.77 -15.90
CA LYS A 22 15.56 14.09 -16.15
C LYS A 22 14.38 15.05 -16.06
N ALA A 23 14.37 15.95 -15.09
CA ALA A 23 13.34 16.98 -14.97
C ALA A 23 13.31 17.90 -16.21
N LEU A 24 14.47 18.33 -16.69
CA LEU A 24 14.57 19.16 -17.91
C LEU A 24 14.12 18.42 -19.17
N GLU A 25 14.44 17.12 -19.28
CA GLU A 25 13.97 16.29 -20.39
C GLU A 25 12.44 16.24 -20.45
N VAL A 26 11.79 15.97 -19.30
CA VAL A 26 10.32 15.97 -19.21
C VAL A 26 9.74 17.33 -19.55
N LEU A 27 10.29 18.43 -19.01
CA LEU A 27 9.82 19.78 -19.31
C LEU A 27 9.94 20.13 -20.80
N ARG A 28 11.04 19.73 -21.46
CA ARG A 28 11.25 19.96 -22.87
C ARG A 28 10.39 19.09 -23.78
N SER A 29 9.95 17.93 -23.31
CA SER A 29 9.08 17.05 -24.08
C SER A 29 7.68 17.64 -24.29
N GLY A 30 7.22 18.54 -23.41
CA GLY A 30 5.86 19.08 -23.41
C GLY A 30 4.77 18.07 -23.04
N TRP A 31 5.14 16.83 -22.69
CA TRP A 31 4.20 15.76 -22.32
C TRP A 31 4.33 15.42 -20.84
N TYR A 32 3.48 16.01 -20.01
CA TYR A 32 3.59 15.99 -18.55
C TYR A 32 2.64 15.02 -17.86
N VAL A 33 1.59 14.54 -18.53
CA VAL A 33 0.57 13.67 -17.97
C VAL A 33 0.52 12.35 -18.73
N LEU A 34 0.61 11.23 -18.03
CA LEU A 34 0.63 9.88 -18.61
C LEU A 34 1.66 9.72 -19.76
N GLY A 35 2.82 10.34 -19.56
CA GLY A 35 3.92 10.30 -20.51
C GLY A 35 4.78 9.04 -20.37
N ASN A 36 5.86 9.00 -21.17
CA ASN A 36 6.78 7.85 -21.18
C ASN A 36 7.41 7.58 -19.82
N GLU A 37 7.65 8.61 -19.00
CA GLU A 37 8.24 8.44 -17.67
C GLU A 37 7.32 7.67 -16.71
N VAL A 38 6.00 7.92 -16.78
CA VAL A 38 5.02 7.15 -16.01
C VAL A 38 5.05 5.70 -16.45
N LYS A 39 5.01 5.43 -17.74
CA LYS A 39 5.07 4.08 -18.29
C LYS A 39 6.35 3.33 -17.88
N SER A 40 7.51 3.99 -18.02
CA SER A 40 8.78 3.39 -17.61
C SER A 40 8.80 3.08 -16.12
N PHE A 41 8.30 4.02 -15.29
CA PHE A 41 8.19 3.81 -13.86
C PHE A 41 7.30 2.60 -13.52
N GLU A 42 6.14 2.48 -14.15
CA GLU A 42 5.21 1.37 -13.92
C GLU A 42 5.86 0.01 -14.26
N GLU A 43 6.57 -0.07 -15.37
CA GLU A 43 7.30 -1.28 -15.79
C GLU A 43 8.46 -1.61 -14.83
N GLU A 44 9.28 -0.62 -14.49
CA GLU A 44 10.42 -0.79 -13.59
C GLU A 44 9.99 -1.12 -12.15
N PHE A 45 8.93 -0.46 -11.66
CA PHE A 45 8.46 -0.70 -10.31
C PHE A 45 7.79 -2.06 -10.17
N ALA A 46 7.01 -2.51 -11.16
CA ALA A 46 6.48 -3.87 -11.20
C ALA A 46 7.61 -4.91 -11.18
N ALA A 47 8.66 -4.71 -12.01
CA ALA A 47 9.82 -5.59 -12.02
C ALA A 47 10.59 -5.58 -10.68
N TYR A 48 10.75 -4.41 -10.07
CA TYR A 48 11.43 -4.24 -8.79
C TYR A 48 10.68 -4.96 -7.64
N THR A 49 9.37 -4.83 -7.58
CA THR A 49 8.55 -5.45 -6.53
C THR A 49 8.28 -6.93 -6.76
N GLY A 50 8.43 -7.42 -8.00
CA GLY A 50 8.01 -8.75 -8.41
C GLY A 50 6.50 -8.86 -8.64
N GLY A 51 5.80 -7.72 -8.73
CA GLY A 51 4.39 -7.65 -9.12
C GLY A 51 4.19 -7.90 -10.62
N ASN A 52 2.99 -8.32 -10.99
CA ASN A 52 2.66 -8.54 -12.40
C ASN A 52 2.48 -7.22 -13.17
N TYR A 53 1.93 -6.22 -12.50
CA TYR A 53 1.61 -4.90 -13.07
C TYR A 53 1.78 -3.82 -12.00
N CYS A 54 2.06 -2.60 -12.47
CA CYS A 54 2.00 -1.38 -11.66
C CYS A 54 1.21 -0.33 -12.41
N VAL A 55 0.42 0.47 -11.71
CA VAL A 55 -0.35 1.58 -12.28
C VAL A 55 -0.11 2.81 -11.44
N GLY A 56 0.44 3.87 -12.05
CA GLY A 56 0.64 5.16 -11.41
C GLY A 56 -0.67 5.89 -11.16
N LEU A 57 -0.89 6.36 -9.94
CA LEU A 57 -2.08 7.07 -9.51
C LEU A 57 -1.70 8.41 -8.84
N ALA A 58 -2.68 9.28 -8.63
CA ALA A 58 -2.43 10.62 -8.09
C ALA A 58 -1.99 10.60 -6.61
N SER A 59 -2.43 9.61 -5.84
CA SER A 59 -2.07 9.46 -4.42
C SER A 59 -2.27 8.02 -3.95
N GLY A 60 -1.66 7.66 -2.80
CA GLY A 60 -1.92 6.38 -2.14
C GLY A 60 -3.38 6.24 -1.66
N LEU A 61 -4.05 7.34 -1.34
CA LEU A 61 -5.48 7.30 -1.04
C LEU A 61 -6.31 6.89 -2.25
N ASP A 62 -6.00 7.44 -3.45
CA ASP A 62 -6.67 7.05 -4.68
C ASP A 62 -6.40 5.57 -5.01
N ALA A 63 -5.17 5.11 -4.76
CA ALA A 63 -4.81 3.70 -4.95
C ALA A 63 -5.69 2.78 -4.09
N LEU A 64 -5.84 3.06 -2.80
CA LEU A 64 -6.66 2.27 -1.88
C LEU A 64 -8.14 2.34 -2.25
N TRP A 65 -8.67 3.54 -2.53
CA TRP A 65 -10.06 3.71 -2.91
C TRP A 65 -10.41 2.95 -4.20
N ILE A 66 -9.56 3.06 -5.23
CA ILE A 66 -9.73 2.38 -6.51
C ILE A 66 -9.57 0.87 -6.35
N ALA A 67 -8.59 0.40 -5.56
CA ALA A 67 -8.40 -1.02 -5.28
C ALA A 67 -9.67 -1.66 -4.70
N PHE A 68 -10.24 -1.09 -3.63
CA PHE A 68 -11.48 -1.61 -3.05
C PHE A 68 -12.65 -1.57 -4.02
N ARG A 69 -12.77 -0.51 -4.82
CA ARG A 69 -13.79 -0.39 -5.84
C ARG A 69 -13.70 -1.47 -6.93
N LEU A 70 -12.46 -1.75 -7.40
CA LEU A 70 -12.21 -2.80 -8.40
C LEU A 70 -12.47 -4.20 -7.85
N LEU A 71 -12.23 -4.40 -6.55
CA LEU A 71 -12.55 -5.65 -5.85
C LEU A 71 -14.05 -5.82 -5.56
N GLY A 72 -14.88 -4.84 -5.95
CA GLY A 72 -16.33 -4.89 -5.77
C GLY A 72 -16.79 -4.60 -4.34
N ILE A 73 -15.93 -4.01 -3.50
CA ILE A 73 -16.19 -3.71 -2.09
C ILE A 73 -16.90 -2.36 -1.98
N GLY A 74 -18.03 -2.32 -1.27
CA GLY A 74 -18.86 -1.14 -1.18
C GLY A 74 -19.85 -1.13 -0.02
N LYS A 75 -20.97 -0.46 -0.21
CA LYS A 75 -21.98 -0.25 0.83
C LYS A 75 -22.54 -1.59 1.38
N GLY A 76 -22.43 -1.75 2.69
CA GLY A 76 -22.86 -2.95 3.41
C GLY A 76 -21.75 -3.94 3.67
N ASP A 77 -20.62 -3.81 2.98
CA ASP A 77 -19.45 -4.65 3.20
C ASP A 77 -18.59 -4.14 4.36
N GLU A 78 -17.82 -5.02 4.93
CA GLU A 78 -16.85 -4.75 6.00
C GLU A 78 -15.44 -5.07 5.53
N VAL A 79 -14.48 -4.20 5.91
CA VAL A 79 -13.06 -4.40 5.68
C VAL A 79 -12.32 -4.33 7.01
N ILE A 80 -11.61 -5.39 7.36
CA ILE A 80 -10.79 -5.44 8.57
C ILE A 80 -9.49 -4.66 8.32
N VAL A 81 -9.14 -3.78 9.27
CA VAL A 81 -7.92 -2.94 9.20
C VAL A 81 -7.37 -2.67 10.60
N GLN A 82 -6.08 -2.46 10.72
CA GLN A 82 -5.46 -2.08 12.00
C GLN A 82 -5.84 -0.67 12.44
N GLY A 83 -6.07 -0.49 13.75
CA GLY A 83 -6.59 0.78 14.31
C GLY A 83 -5.58 1.92 14.37
N ASN A 84 -4.28 1.65 14.29
CA ASN A 84 -3.19 2.63 14.40
C ASN A 84 -2.62 3.09 13.05
N THR A 85 -3.32 2.81 11.94
CA THR A 85 -2.87 3.23 10.61
C THR A 85 -3.09 4.71 10.34
N TYR A 86 -2.50 5.20 9.24
CA TYR A 86 -2.78 6.54 8.72
C TYR A 86 -4.21 6.62 8.20
N ILE A 87 -4.85 7.78 8.38
CA ILE A 87 -6.27 7.99 8.04
C ILE A 87 -6.63 7.62 6.59
N ALA A 88 -5.69 7.74 5.64
CA ALA A 88 -5.94 7.40 4.24
C ALA A 88 -6.33 5.92 4.06
N SER A 89 -5.75 5.00 4.84
CA SER A 89 -6.12 3.58 4.80
C SER A 89 -7.61 3.39 5.13
N VAL A 90 -8.10 4.11 6.14
CA VAL A 90 -9.52 4.10 6.55
C VAL A 90 -10.40 4.79 5.53
N MET A 91 -9.95 5.93 4.99
CA MET A 91 -10.70 6.68 3.98
C MET A 91 -10.85 5.88 2.68
N GLY A 92 -9.84 5.13 2.25
CA GLY A 92 -9.94 4.26 1.08
C GLY A 92 -11.11 3.27 1.19
N ILE A 93 -11.38 2.77 2.39
CA ILE A 93 -12.52 1.90 2.68
C ILE A 93 -13.83 2.69 2.67
N THR A 94 -13.91 3.77 3.46
CA THR A 94 -15.17 4.51 3.68
C THR A 94 -15.66 5.28 2.44
N MET A 95 -14.76 5.72 1.57
CA MET A 95 -15.12 6.37 0.30
C MET A 95 -15.87 5.44 -0.65
N ASN A 96 -15.75 4.12 -0.48
CA ASN A 96 -16.56 3.14 -1.19
C ASN A 96 -17.90 2.82 -0.49
N GLY A 97 -18.17 3.42 0.67
CA GLY A 97 -19.34 3.14 1.50
C GLY A 97 -19.22 1.86 2.33
N ALA A 98 -18.07 1.20 2.32
CA ALA A 98 -17.77 0.07 3.18
C ALA A 98 -17.46 0.50 4.62
N THR A 99 -17.59 -0.41 5.56
CA THR A 99 -17.37 -0.16 6.99
C THR A 99 -16.01 -0.71 7.41
N PRO A 100 -15.08 0.12 7.94
CA PRO A 100 -13.84 -0.37 8.52
C PRO A 100 -14.11 -1.07 9.85
N ILE A 101 -13.58 -2.26 10.02
CA ILE A 101 -13.62 -3.02 11.28
C ILE A 101 -12.21 -3.01 11.86
N PHE A 102 -12.04 -2.34 12.98
CA PHE A 102 -10.73 -2.15 13.57
C PHE A 102 -10.25 -3.34 14.38
N VAL A 103 -8.99 -3.68 14.20
CA VAL A 103 -8.23 -4.64 14.98
C VAL A 103 -7.08 -3.90 15.65
N GLU A 104 -6.85 -4.19 16.93
CA GLU A 104 -5.73 -3.62 17.67
C GLU A 104 -4.39 -4.08 17.08
N PRO A 105 -3.36 -3.23 17.12
CA PRO A 105 -2.02 -3.62 16.71
C PRO A 105 -1.39 -4.58 17.71
N ASN A 106 -0.47 -5.40 17.24
CA ASN A 106 0.42 -6.19 18.06
C ASN A 106 1.52 -5.30 18.71
N PRO A 107 2.37 -5.85 19.60
CA PRO A 107 3.45 -5.08 20.24
C PRO A 107 4.47 -4.47 19.27
N TYR A 108 4.46 -4.88 18.00
CA TYR A 108 5.32 -4.36 16.92
C TYR A 108 4.60 -3.38 16.01
N TYR A 109 3.41 -2.91 16.39
CA TYR A 109 2.57 -1.92 15.68
C TYR A 109 1.93 -2.39 14.37
N ASN A 110 2.11 -3.64 13.97
CA ASN A 110 1.38 -4.24 12.86
C ASN A 110 0.07 -4.85 13.33
N ILE A 111 -0.84 -5.18 12.40
CA ILE A 111 -2.12 -5.80 12.73
C ILE A 111 -1.90 -7.07 13.57
N ASP A 112 -2.65 -7.21 14.67
CA ASP A 112 -2.64 -8.43 15.48
C ASP A 112 -3.51 -9.51 14.83
N VAL A 113 -2.85 -10.40 14.07
CA VAL A 113 -3.54 -11.43 13.30
C VAL A 113 -4.39 -12.35 14.17
N SER A 114 -3.98 -12.57 15.43
CA SER A 114 -4.73 -13.40 16.38
C SER A 114 -6.12 -12.85 16.74
N LYS A 115 -6.34 -11.55 16.53
CA LYS A 115 -7.61 -10.86 16.80
C LYS A 115 -8.45 -10.63 15.55
N ILE A 116 -8.00 -11.04 14.38
CA ILE A 116 -8.74 -10.84 13.11
C ILE A 116 -9.96 -11.76 13.08
N GLU A 117 -9.77 -13.04 13.39
CA GLU A 117 -10.79 -14.06 13.19
C GLU A 117 -12.09 -13.78 13.95
N GLU A 118 -12.01 -13.27 15.19
CA GLU A 118 -13.18 -12.90 16.00
C GLU A 118 -13.99 -11.71 15.43
N LYS A 119 -13.40 -10.94 14.51
CA LYS A 119 -14.03 -9.78 13.85
C LYS A 119 -14.67 -10.13 12.52
N ILE A 120 -14.45 -11.34 12.01
CA ILE A 120 -15.01 -11.77 10.71
C ILE A 120 -16.50 -12.02 10.84
N THR A 121 -17.28 -11.41 9.95
CA THR A 121 -18.74 -11.60 9.81
C THR A 121 -19.07 -12.00 8.37
N GLU A 122 -20.32 -12.29 8.08
CA GLU A 122 -20.81 -12.56 6.72
C GLU A 122 -20.62 -11.35 5.78
N ARG A 123 -20.52 -10.13 6.34
CA ARG A 123 -20.28 -8.89 5.61
C ARG A 123 -18.81 -8.62 5.35
N THR A 124 -17.90 -9.30 6.03
CA THR A 124 -16.46 -9.12 5.83
C THR A 124 -16.08 -9.58 4.42
N LYS A 125 -15.48 -8.70 3.63
CA LYS A 125 -15.07 -8.97 2.24
C LYS A 125 -13.56 -8.89 2.04
N ALA A 126 -12.87 -8.11 2.88
CA ALA A 126 -11.44 -7.95 2.74
C ALA A 126 -10.73 -7.73 4.08
N ILE A 127 -9.43 -7.96 4.05
CA ILE A 127 -8.47 -7.49 5.04
C ILE A 127 -7.55 -6.48 4.36
N LEU A 128 -7.39 -5.29 4.96
CA LEU A 128 -6.36 -4.33 4.62
C LEU A 128 -5.21 -4.47 5.61
N VAL A 129 -4.06 -4.90 5.13
CA VAL A 129 -2.83 -4.95 5.92
C VAL A 129 -1.99 -3.73 5.63
N VAL A 130 -1.58 -3.01 6.66
CA VAL A 130 -0.65 -1.89 6.54
C VAL A 130 0.69 -2.30 7.13
N HIS A 131 1.74 -2.28 6.34
CA HIS A 131 3.11 -2.60 6.76
C HIS A 131 3.78 -1.37 7.38
N LEU A 132 3.36 -1.07 8.63
CA LEU A 132 3.72 0.18 9.28
C LEU A 132 5.22 0.24 9.61
N TYR A 133 5.79 1.43 9.45
CA TYR A 133 7.21 1.74 9.73
C TYR A 133 8.22 0.89 8.93
N GLY A 134 7.81 0.32 7.80
CA GLY A 134 8.69 -0.49 6.96
C GLY A 134 8.86 -1.94 7.43
N GLN A 135 8.02 -2.38 8.36
CA GLN A 135 8.04 -3.75 8.87
C GLN A 135 6.89 -4.56 8.26
N ALA A 136 7.22 -5.67 7.61
CA ALA A 136 6.22 -6.57 7.08
C ALA A 136 5.36 -7.19 8.20
N SER A 137 4.04 -7.23 8.01
CA SER A 137 3.12 -7.97 8.86
C SER A 137 3.31 -9.48 8.68
N ASN A 138 2.76 -10.30 9.58
CA ASN A 138 2.82 -11.77 9.46
C ASN A 138 1.90 -12.25 8.31
N MET A 139 2.42 -12.19 7.08
CA MET A 139 1.65 -12.49 5.88
C MET A 139 1.26 -13.97 5.78
N ALA A 140 2.05 -14.87 6.35
CA ALA A 140 1.73 -16.30 6.36
C ALA A 140 0.41 -16.58 7.10
N GLU A 141 0.19 -15.93 8.23
CA GLU A 141 -1.06 -16.09 8.98
C GLU A 141 -2.22 -15.31 8.38
N VAL A 142 -1.97 -14.10 7.86
CA VAL A 142 -2.99 -13.32 7.14
C VAL A 142 -3.52 -14.12 5.94
N LYS A 143 -2.64 -14.71 5.13
CA LYS A 143 -3.05 -15.52 3.98
C LYS A 143 -3.90 -16.73 4.37
N LYS A 144 -3.55 -17.43 5.43
CA LYS A 144 -4.38 -18.53 5.94
C LYS A 144 -5.82 -18.09 6.26
N LEU A 145 -5.97 -16.89 6.85
CA LEU A 145 -7.30 -16.35 7.14
C LEU A 145 -8.04 -15.94 5.87
N THR A 146 -7.38 -15.25 4.94
CA THR A 146 -8.02 -14.86 3.68
C THR A 146 -8.46 -16.06 2.85
N GLU A 147 -7.66 -17.11 2.79
CA GLU A 147 -8.00 -18.36 2.13
C GLU A 147 -9.16 -19.09 2.84
N LYS A 148 -9.09 -19.21 4.19
CA LYS A 148 -10.11 -19.88 5.00
C LYS A 148 -11.51 -19.25 4.85
N TYR A 149 -11.56 -17.92 4.79
CA TYR A 149 -12.81 -17.15 4.75
C TYR A 149 -13.14 -16.57 3.38
N ASN A 150 -12.35 -16.90 2.34
CA ASN A 150 -12.47 -16.39 0.98
C ASN A 150 -12.55 -14.85 0.94
N LEU A 151 -11.64 -14.19 1.66
CA LEU A 151 -11.53 -12.74 1.75
C LEU A 151 -10.50 -12.21 0.76
N LYS A 152 -10.75 -10.99 0.27
CA LYS A 152 -9.77 -10.23 -0.49
C LYS A 152 -8.67 -9.71 0.43
N LEU A 153 -7.45 -9.59 -0.11
CA LEU A 153 -6.31 -9.05 0.61
C LEU A 153 -5.76 -7.84 -0.13
N VAL A 154 -5.74 -6.71 0.56
CA VAL A 154 -5.12 -5.46 0.09
C VAL A 154 -3.96 -5.12 1.02
N GLU A 155 -2.84 -4.72 0.44
CA GLU A 155 -1.64 -4.33 1.18
C GLU A 155 -1.35 -2.84 0.99
N ASP A 156 -1.30 -2.08 2.08
CA ASP A 156 -0.81 -0.70 2.10
C ASP A 156 0.69 -0.72 2.41
N CYS A 157 1.48 -0.49 1.37
CA CYS A 157 2.94 -0.51 1.41
C CYS A 157 3.57 0.89 1.41
N ALA A 158 2.80 1.94 1.71
CA ALA A 158 3.29 3.33 1.67
C ALA A 158 4.57 3.57 2.50
N GLN A 159 4.83 2.75 3.50
CA GLN A 159 6.01 2.83 4.36
C GLN A 159 6.97 1.64 4.21
N SER A 160 6.71 0.68 3.33
CA SER A 160 7.41 -0.61 3.31
C SER A 160 8.05 -0.98 1.96
N HIS A 161 8.38 0.02 1.13
CA HIS A 161 9.09 -0.22 -0.13
C HIS A 161 10.39 -0.99 0.12
N GLY A 162 10.54 -2.15 -0.53
CA GLY A 162 11.71 -3.03 -0.37
C GLY A 162 11.68 -3.92 0.86
N ALA A 163 10.67 -3.84 1.72
CA ALA A 163 10.51 -4.79 2.83
C ALA A 163 10.02 -6.15 2.31
N CYS A 164 10.46 -7.22 2.96
CA CYS A 164 10.10 -8.59 2.59
C CYS A 164 9.60 -9.37 3.81
N PHE A 165 8.74 -10.35 3.54
CA PHE A 165 8.38 -11.41 4.47
C PHE A 165 8.70 -12.77 3.80
N ASP A 166 9.52 -13.58 4.43
CA ASP A 166 9.99 -14.87 3.92
C ASP A 166 10.51 -14.82 2.46
N GLY A 167 11.25 -13.73 2.12
CA GLY A 167 11.86 -13.54 0.81
C GLY A 167 10.92 -12.99 -0.27
N GLN A 168 9.64 -12.82 0.01
CA GLN A 168 8.67 -12.19 -0.89
C GLN A 168 8.45 -10.73 -0.48
N MET A 169 8.46 -9.82 -1.45
CA MET A 169 8.30 -8.39 -1.19
C MET A 169 6.87 -8.04 -0.77
N THR A 170 6.72 -7.13 0.21
CA THR A 170 5.42 -6.58 0.59
C THR A 170 4.75 -5.92 -0.62
N GLY A 171 3.42 -6.01 -0.71
CA GLY A 171 2.64 -5.55 -1.85
C GLY A 171 2.42 -6.61 -2.93
N THR A 172 2.94 -7.85 -2.72
CA THR A 172 2.79 -8.94 -3.69
C THR A 172 2.11 -10.19 -3.12
N PHE A 173 1.63 -10.12 -1.89
CA PHE A 173 0.94 -11.25 -1.23
C PHE A 173 -0.55 -11.26 -1.51
N GLY A 174 -1.14 -10.07 -1.68
CA GLY A 174 -2.58 -9.87 -1.82
C GLY A 174 -3.08 -9.81 -3.27
N ASP A 175 -4.37 -9.47 -3.39
CA ASP A 175 -5.00 -9.19 -4.68
C ASP A 175 -4.50 -7.86 -5.27
N VAL A 176 -4.15 -6.89 -4.38
CA VAL A 176 -3.61 -5.56 -4.72
C VAL A 176 -2.65 -5.10 -3.62
N GLY A 177 -1.54 -4.49 -4.01
CA GLY A 177 -0.59 -3.86 -3.12
C GLY A 177 -0.13 -2.51 -3.60
#